data_c9df26a23fdb3b9b7d0ed84333fd76a7
#
_entry.id   c9df26a23fdb3b9b7d0ed84333fd76a7
#
_cell.length_a   1.000
_cell.length_b   1.000
_cell.length_c   1.000
_cell.angle_alpha   90.00
_cell.angle_beta   90.00
_cell.angle_gamma   90.00
#
_symmetry.space_group_name_H-M   'P 1'
#
loop_
_entity.id
_entity.type
_entity.pdbx_description
1 polymer ?
#
loop_
_entity_poly.entity_id
_entity_poly.type
_entity_poly.pdbx_seq_one_letter_code
_entity_poly.pdbx_strand_id
1 'polypeptide(L)'
;MSYTSSPNGLFTYTITGVSDSTELAVIQSAFNKWDSICQIDTSRWGSSYSIIVSYSIATLGATTLGGASLQTYNISQGTTYGNIMPYEGTIQLNSLYTASMLSDVRSSGKTQYYYVVLHELGHILGIGPFWSSSSPIYAPITSYTDANDSTTKYYYTGTNAFNQYKSYLSSDLSNAVIGLPIED
;
A
#
# COMPACT_ATOMS: atom_id res chain seq x y z
N MET A 1 -18.25 -2.46 -12.25
CA MET A 1 -17.67 -1.68 -13.37
C MET A 1 -16.16 -1.78 -13.29
N SER A 2 -15.47 -1.79 -14.43
CA SER A 2 -14.00 -1.82 -14.49
C SER A 2 -13.49 -0.40 -14.79
N TYR A 3 -12.39 -0.05 -14.15
CA TYR A 3 -11.73 1.26 -14.25
C TYR A 3 -10.25 1.07 -14.52
N THR A 4 -9.61 2.11 -15.06
CA THR A 4 -8.14 2.18 -15.18
C THR A 4 -7.67 3.44 -14.46
N SER A 5 -6.60 3.33 -13.68
CA SER A 5 -5.99 4.47 -13.01
C SER A 5 -5.31 5.42 -14.01
N SER A 6 -5.15 6.65 -13.64
CA SER A 6 -4.61 7.72 -14.48
C SER A 6 -3.52 8.50 -13.71
N PRO A 7 -2.44 8.97 -14.37
CA PRO A 7 -2.28 9.08 -15.82
C PRO A 7 -1.63 7.89 -16.54
N ASN A 8 -1.03 6.94 -15.81
CA ASN A 8 -0.12 5.95 -16.41
C ASN A 8 -0.74 4.56 -16.62
N GLY A 9 -1.94 4.30 -16.10
CA GLY A 9 -2.60 3.01 -16.21
C GLY A 9 -2.00 1.90 -15.33
N LEU A 10 -1.37 2.27 -14.20
CA LEU A 10 -0.74 1.33 -13.27
C LEU A 10 -1.71 0.24 -12.80
N PHE A 11 -2.98 0.59 -12.55
CA PHE A 11 -4.00 -0.33 -12.10
C PHE A 11 -5.14 -0.46 -13.10
N THR A 12 -5.61 -1.69 -13.28
CA THR A 12 -6.95 -2.00 -13.79
C THR A 12 -7.76 -2.58 -12.64
N TYR A 13 -8.88 -1.95 -12.26
CA TYR A 13 -9.60 -2.34 -11.07
C TYR A 13 -11.11 -2.41 -11.24
N THR A 14 -11.74 -3.29 -10.47
CA THR A 14 -13.20 -3.42 -10.38
C THR A 14 -13.65 -3.01 -8.98
N ILE A 15 -14.76 -2.27 -8.92
CA ILE A 15 -15.36 -1.83 -7.66
C ILE A 15 -16.73 -2.47 -7.52
N THR A 16 -16.98 -3.12 -6.39
CA THR A 16 -18.28 -3.71 -6.01
C THR A 16 -18.72 -3.21 -4.64
N GLY A 17 -20.05 -3.11 -4.44
CA GLY A 17 -20.63 -2.66 -3.17
C GLY A 17 -20.63 -1.14 -2.95
N VAL A 18 -20.17 -0.35 -3.91
CA VAL A 18 -20.15 1.12 -3.86
C VAL A 18 -21.18 1.66 -4.85
N SER A 19 -22.13 2.42 -4.36
CA SER A 19 -23.18 3.09 -5.17
C SER A 19 -23.12 4.61 -5.08
N ASP A 20 -22.47 5.15 -4.06
CA ASP A 20 -22.32 6.60 -3.87
C ASP A 20 -21.18 7.15 -4.73
N SER A 21 -21.46 8.23 -5.46
CA SER A 21 -20.51 8.84 -6.40
C SER A 21 -19.36 9.55 -5.68
N THR A 22 -19.57 10.04 -4.46
CA THR A 22 -18.54 10.69 -3.64
C THR A 22 -17.55 9.64 -3.15
N GLU A 23 -18.05 8.51 -2.65
CA GLU A 23 -17.24 7.38 -2.25
C GLU A 23 -16.40 6.85 -3.42
N LEU A 24 -17.03 6.67 -4.58
CA LEU A 24 -16.36 6.26 -5.81
C LEU A 24 -15.22 7.22 -6.18
N ALA A 25 -15.45 8.53 -6.12
CA ALA A 25 -14.43 9.53 -6.43
C ALA A 25 -13.24 9.48 -5.45
N VAL A 26 -13.50 9.20 -4.16
CA VAL A 26 -12.44 9.04 -3.17
C VAL A 26 -11.57 7.83 -3.48
N ILE A 27 -12.18 6.68 -3.81
CA ILE A 27 -11.47 5.47 -4.20
C ILE A 27 -10.59 5.75 -5.44
N GLN A 28 -11.18 6.28 -6.49
CA GLN A 28 -10.45 6.62 -7.73
C GLN A 28 -9.29 7.59 -7.47
N SER A 29 -9.46 8.56 -6.58
CA SER A 29 -8.39 9.50 -6.20
C SER A 29 -7.20 8.79 -5.53
N ALA A 30 -7.42 7.75 -4.73
CA ALA A 30 -6.35 6.97 -4.11
C ALA A 30 -5.59 6.12 -5.15
N PHE A 31 -6.30 5.45 -6.06
CA PHE A 31 -5.68 4.72 -7.18
C PHE A 31 -4.84 5.64 -8.05
N ASN A 32 -5.39 6.80 -8.44
CA ASN A 32 -4.69 7.77 -9.26
C ASN A 32 -3.48 8.38 -8.54
N LYS A 33 -3.52 8.50 -7.21
CA LYS A 33 -2.35 8.98 -6.46
C LYS A 33 -1.17 8.04 -6.58
N TRP A 34 -1.34 6.74 -6.40
CA TRP A 34 -0.27 5.78 -6.61
C TRP A 34 0.20 5.76 -8.07
N ASP A 35 -0.73 5.81 -9.02
CA ASP A 35 -0.44 5.86 -10.45
C ASP A 35 0.40 7.09 -10.85
N SER A 36 0.20 8.21 -10.14
CA SER A 36 0.97 9.45 -10.40
C SER A 36 2.41 9.42 -9.91
N ILE A 37 2.75 8.52 -8.98
CA ILE A 37 4.09 8.44 -8.36
C ILE A 37 4.84 7.16 -8.70
N CYS A 38 4.14 6.11 -9.15
CA CYS A 38 4.71 4.84 -9.55
C CYS A 38 4.57 4.66 -11.06
N GLN A 39 5.62 4.18 -11.71
CA GLN A 39 5.60 3.85 -13.12
C GLN A 39 6.06 2.42 -13.33
N ILE A 40 5.40 1.72 -14.25
CA ILE A 40 5.82 0.40 -14.67
C ILE A 40 6.99 0.56 -15.64
N ASP A 41 8.06 -0.21 -15.39
CA ASP A 41 9.13 -0.35 -16.38
C ASP A 41 8.62 -1.17 -17.57
N THR A 42 8.07 -0.46 -18.55
CA THR A 42 7.48 -1.07 -19.75
C THR A 42 8.49 -1.82 -20.62
N SER A 43 9.78 -1.51 -20.49
CA SER A 43 10.83 -2.25 -21.19
C SER A 43 11.00 -3.66 -20.64
N ARG A 44 10.70 -3.85 -19.36
CA ARG A 44 10.79 -5.13 -18.67
C ARG A 44 9.46 -5.89 -18.67
N TRP A 45 8.34 -5.21 -18.46
CA TRP A 45 7.04 -5.83 -18.20
C TRP A 45 6.06 -5.73 -19.37
N GLY A 46 6.40 -4.95 -20.38
CA GLY A 46 5.53 -4.67 -21.53
C GLY A 46 4.59 -3.48 -21.32
N SER A 47 4.20 -2.84 -22.40
CA SER A 47 3.39 -1.63 -22.37
C SER A 47 1.93 -1.83 -21.97
N SER A 48 1.46 -3.09 -21.99
CA SER A 48 0.09 -3.45 -21.59
C SER A 48 -0.03 -3.98 -20.15
N TYR A 49 1.09 -3.96 -19.40
CA TYR A 49 1.07 -4.45 -18.02
C TYR A 49 0.30 -3.48 -17.12
N SER A 50 -0.61 -4.03 -16.33
CA SER A 50 -1.27 -3.33 -15.23
C SER A 50 -1.51 -4.28 -14.07
N ILE A 51 -1.63 -3.75 -12.87
CA ILE A 51 -1.97 -4.50 -11.67
C ILE A 51 -3.49 -4.59 -11.58
N ILE A 52 -4.01 -5.82 -11.53
CA ILE A 52 -5.45 -6.08 -11.46
C ILE A 52 -5.88 -6.03 -9.99
N VAL A 53 -6.84 -5.17 -9.65
CA VAL A 53 -7.33 -5.03 -8.27
C VAL A 53 -8.84 -5.21 -8.22
N SER A 54 -9.29 -6.12 -7.35
CA SER A 54 -10.70 -6.27 -6.99
C SER A 54 -10.97 -5.55 -5.68
N TYR A 55 -11.77 -4.50 -5.74
CA TYR A 55 -12.17 -3.69 -4.58
C TYR A 55 -13.61 -3.98 -4.18
N SER A 56 -13.86 -4.16 -2.87
CA SER A 56 -15.19 -4.40 -2.33
C SER A 56 -15.39 -3.80 -0.94
N ILE A 57 -16.66 -3.61 -0.57
CA ILE A 57 -17.08 -3.33 0.82
C ILE A 57 -17.55 -4.63 1.42
N ALA A 58 -17.06 -4.97 2.62
CA ALA A 58 -17.40 -6.19 3.36
C ALA A 58 -17.52 -5.92 4.85
N THR A 59 -18.18 -6.80 5.58
CA THR A 59 -18.14 -6.78 7.04
C THR A 59 -16.87 -7.47 7.49
N LEU A 60 -15.96 -6.72 8.07
CA LEU A 60 -14.70 -7.20 8.64
C LEU A 60 -14.78 -7.24 10.18
N GLY A 61 -13.70 -7.63 10.83
CA GLY A 61 -13.60 -7.58 12.30
C GLY A 61 -13.78 -6.16 12.85
N ALA A 62 -14.27 -6.07 14.11
CA ALA A 62 -14.64 -4.80 14.73
C ALA A 62 -13.47 -3.80 14.92
N THR A 63 -12.23 -4.23 14.79
CA THR A 63 -11.03 -3.38 14.90
C THR A 63 -10.35 -3.11 13.57
N THR A 64 -10.84 -3.70 12.48
CA THR A 64 -10.23 -3.63 11.15
C THR A 64 -10.96 -2.59 10.28
N LEU A 65 -10.25 -1.58 9.78
CA LEU A 65 -10.82 -0.57 8.88
C LEU A 65 -10.86 -1.04 7.43
N GLY A 66 -9.84 -1.77 7.01
CA GLY A 66 -9.69 -2.35 5.69
C GLY A 66 -8.70 -3.50 5.71
N GLY A 67 -8.49 -4.12 4.57
CA GLY A 67 -7.50 -5.15 4.39
C GLY A 67 -7.21 -5.37 2.91
N ALA A 68 -5.97 -5.69 2.62
CA ALA A 68 -5.52 -6.04 1.28
C ALA A 68 -4.87 -7.43 1.27
N SER A 69 -5.00 -8.11 0.15
CA SER A 69 -4.32 -9.37 -0.12
C SER A 69 -3.74 -9.33 -1.52
N LEU A 70 -2.41 -9.44 -1.60
CA LEU A 70 -1.74 -9.69 -2.87
C LEU A 70 -1.90 -11.18 -3.22
N GLN A 71 -2.53 -11.47 -4.34
CA GLN A 71 -2.86 -12.85 -4.73
C GLN A 71 -1.81 -13.45 -5.66
N THR A 72 -1.36 -12.70 -6.64
CA THR A 72 -0.36 -13.16 -7.60
C THR A 72 0.67 -12.07 -7.90
N TYR A 73 1.86 -12.53 -8.26
CA TYR A 73 2.94 -11.67 -8.75
C TYR A 73 3.69 -12.36 -9.89
N ASN A 74 4.25 -11.58 -10.78
CA ASN A 74 5.10 -12.06 -11.84
C ASN A 74 6.57 -11.94 -11.48
N ILE A 75 7.37 -12.93 -11.85
CA ILE A 75 8.82 -12.92 -11.69
C ILE A 75 9.44 -12.89 -13.08
N SER A 76 10.17 -11.82 -13.41
CA SER A 76 11.02 -11.80 -14.59
C SER A 76 12.42 -12.26 -14.19
N GLN A 77 12.94 -13.26 -14.79
CA GLN A 77 14.29 -13.85 -14.65
C GLN A 77 15.14 -13.43 -13.43
N GLY A 78 15.28 -14.33 -12.47
CA GLY A 78 16.11 -14.17 -11.27
C GLY A 78 15.33 -13.74 -10.03
N THR A 79 15.89 -14.03 -8.86
CA THR A 79 15.28 -13.77 -7.53
C THR A 79 15.72 -12.45 -6.92
N THR A 80 16.23 -11.51 -7.72
CA THR A 80 16.68 -10.20 -7.23
C THR A 80 15.54 -9.19 -7.19
N TYR A 81 15.64 -8.21 -6.26
CA TYR A 81 14.75 -7.06 -6.21
C TYR A 81 14.56 -6.42 -7.58
N GLY A 82 13.34 -6.05 -7.91
CA GLY A 82 12.99 -5.47 -9.20
C GLY A 82 12.63 -6.49 -10.28
N ASN A 83 12.75 -7.79 -9.99
CA ASN A 83 12.31 -8.87 -10.88
C ASN A 83 10.92 -9.41 -10.49
N ILE A 84 10.31 -8.85 -9.46
CA ILE A 84 8.99 -9.23 -8.98
C ILE A 84 8.07 -8.04 -9.13
N MET A 85 6.91 -8.28 -9.74
CA MET A 85 5.88 -7.26 -9.95
C MET A 85 4.54 -7.81 -9.49
N PRO A 86 3.82 -7.11 -8.61
CA PRO A 86 2.45 -7.47 -8.27
C PRO A 86 1.60 -7.58 -9.53
N TYR A 87 0.77 -8.59 -9.62
CA TYR A 87 -0.10 -8.78 -10.78
C TYR A 87 -1.57 -8.71 -10.41
N GLU A 88 -1.98 -9.35 -9.33
CA GLU A 88 -3.38 -9.39 -8.91
C GLU A 88 -3.50 -9.28 -7.40
N GLY A 89 -4.49 -8.50 -6.94
CA GLY A 89 -4.78 -8.36 -5.52
C GLY A 89 -6.23 -7.97 -5.24
N THR A 90 -6.61 -8.07 -3.97
CA THR A 90 -7.93 -7.69 -3.48
C THR A 90 -7.82 -6.66 -2.38
N ILE A 91 -8.79 -5.74 -2.33
CA ILE A 91 -8.96 -4.78 -1.23
C ILE A 91 -10.39 -4.92 -0.71
N GLN A 92 -10.54 -4.97 0.61
CA GLN A 92 -11.84 -4.93 1.28
C GLN A 92 -11.84 -3.81 2.30
N LEU A 93 -12.84 -2.94 2.26
CA LEU A 93 -13.09 -1.94 3.31
C LEU A 93 -14.23 -2.38 4.20
N ASN A 94 -14.12 -2.07 5.49
CA ASN A 94 -15.12 -2.49 6.47
C ASN A 94 -16.37 -1.61 6.39
N SER A 95 -17.49 -2.25 6.06
CA SER A 95 -18.81 -1.61 5.96
C SER A 95 -19.24 -0.89 7.25
N LEU A 96 -18.76 -1.34 8.41
CA LEU A 96 -19.09 -0.74 9.70
C LEU A 96 -18.54 0.69 9.85
N TYR A 97 -17.45 1.02 9.15
CA TYR A 97 -16.75 2.29 9.32
C TYR A 97 -16.79 3.20 8.08
N THR A 98 -17.35 2.74 6.97
CA THR A 98 -17.39 3.50 5.70
C THR A 98 -17.89 4.94 5.90
N ALA A 99 -19.05 5.12 6.53
CA ALA A 99 -19.64 6.44 6.71
C ALA A 99 -18.80 7.35 7.64
N SER A 100 -18.25 6.81 8.73
CA SER A 100 -17.39 7.58 9.64
C SER A 100 -16.07 7.96 8.98
N MET A 101 -15.44 7.06 8.22
CA MET A 101 -14.22 7.35 7.50
C MET A 101 -14.40 8.38 6.38
N LEU A 102 -15.56 8.41 5.72
CA LEU A 102 -15.88 9.41 4.69
C LEU A 102 -16.13 10.80 5.30
N SER A 103 -16.66 10.88 6.52
CA SER A 103 -16.90 12.13 7.23
C SER A 103 -15.68 12.69 7.95
N ASP A 104 -14.68 11.86 8.27
CA ASP A 104 -13.45 12.26 8.95
C ASP A 104 -12.45 12.89 7.97
N VAL A 105 -12.54 14.21 7.81
CA VAL A 105 -11.64 14.97 6.92
C VAL A 105 -10.39 15.41 7.68
N ARG A 106 -9.23 15.01 7.19
CA ARG A 106 -7.92 15.35 7.74
C ARG A 106 -7.45 16.75 7.33
N SER A 107 -6.42 17.25 7.97
CA SER A 107 -5.84 18.59 7.68
C SER A 107 -5.40 18.80 6.22
N SER A 108 -5.15 17.71 5.50
CA SER A 108 -4.85 17.71 4.06
C SER A 108 -6.07 17.98 3.15
N GLY A 109 -7.28 18.03 3.72
CA GLY A 109 -8.54 18.07 2.97
C GLY A 109 -8.97 16.71 2.39
N LYS A 110 -8.25 15.62 2.70
CA LYS A 110 -8.62 14.25 2.33
C LYS A 110 -9.29 13.53 3.48
N THR A 111 -10.20 12.60 3.17
CA THR A 111 -10.91 11.83 4.18
C THR A 111 -10.04 10.70 4.76
N GLN A 112 -10.37 10.19 5.94
CA GLN A 112 -9.75 8.97 6.46
C GLN A 112 -9.93 7.80 5.49
N TYR A 113 -11.09 7.70 4.86
CA TYR A 113 -11.38 6.70 3.83
C TYR A 113 -10.32 6.68 2.72
N TYR A 114 -9.97 7.87 2.20
CA TYR A 114 -8.92 8.01 1.20
C TYR A 114 -7.58 7.41 1.67
N TYR A 115 -7.19 7.68 2.92
CA TYR A 115 -5.92 7.19 3.45
C TYR A 115 -5.92 5.69 3.70
N VAL A 116 -7.05 5.11 4.12
CA VAL A 116 -7.17 3.66 4.26
C VAL A 116 -7.05 2.98 2.89
N VAL A 117 -7.76 3.46 1.86
CA VAL A 117 -7.62 2.92 0.50
C VAL A 117 -6.19 3.06 -0.01
N LEU A 118 -5.54 4.21 0.24
CA LEU A 118 -4.15 4.46 -0.17
C LEU A 118 -3.18 3.50 0.52
N HIS A 119 -3.40 3.20 1.80
CA HIS A 119 -2.63 2.25 2.60
C HIS A 119 -2.77 0.82 2.05
N GLU A 120 -4.00 0.36 1.83
CA GLU A 120 -4.27 -0.99 1.29
C GLU A 120 -3.68 -1.18 -0.12
N LEU A 121 -3.69 -0.14 -0.95
CA LEU A 121 -3.01 -0.15 -2.24
C LEU A 121 -1.49 -0.29 -2.09
N GLY A 122 -0.91 0.27 -1.04
CA GLY A 122 0.49 0.07 -0.69
C GLY A 122 0.82 -1.41 -0.48
N HIS A 123 -0.04 -2.16 0.20
CA HIS A 123 0.10 -3.60 0.36
C HIS A 123 0.01 -4.35 -0.97
N ILE A 124 -0.89 -3.94 -1.87
CA ILE A 124 -0.95 -4.51 -3.23
C ILE A 124 0.36 -4.24 -4.00
N LEU A 125 0.99 -3.08 -3.81
CA LEU A 125 2.29 -2.76 -4.40
C LEU A 125 3.46 -3.50 -3.75
N GLY A 126 3.19 -4.33 -2.73
CA GLY A 126 4.20 -5.13 -2.03
C GLY A 126 4.81 -4.45 -0.81
N ILE A 127 4.33 -3.26 -0.43
CA ILE A 127 4.77 -2.58 0.80
C ILE A 127 4.22 -3.37 1.99
N GLY A 128 5.10 -3.93 2.79
CA GLY A 128 4.76 -4.81 3.92
C GLY A 128 4.73 -6.29 3.56
N PRO A 129 3.83 -6.82 2.72
CA PRO A 129 3.70 -8.26 2.46
C PRO A 129 4.98 -8.95 1.96
N PHE A 130 5.81 -8.20 1.22
CA PHE A 130 7.07 -8.71 0.72
C PHE A 130 8.27 -8.43 1.63
N TRP A 131 8.06 -7.86 2.79
CA TRP A 131 9.12 -7.41 3.69
C TRP A 131 9.44 -8.42 4.79
N SER A 132 9.14 -9.69 4.62
CA SER A 132 9.50 -10.73 5.59
C SER A 132 10.77 -11.47 5.16
N SER A 133 11.53 -11.97 6.14
CA SER A 133 12.72 -12.79 5.92
C SER A 133 12.43 -14.14 5.25
N SER A 134 11.17 -14.58 5.24
CA SER A 134 10.69 -15.78 4.58
C SER A 134 10.13 -15.52 3.17
N SER A 135 10.02 -14.24 2.77
CA SER A 135 9.61 -13.89 1.41
C SER A 135 10.74 -14.17 0.41
N PRO A 136 10.44 -14.60 -0.81
CA PRO A 136 11.44 -14.68 -1.89
C PRO A 136 12.01 -13.30 -2.26
N ILE A 137 11.45 -12.23 -1.73
CA ILE A 137 11.92 -10.86 -1.88
C ILE A 137 12.54 -10.42 -0.56
N TYR A 138 13.86 -10.46 -0.48
CA TYR A 138 14.58 -9.89 0.65
C TYR A 138 14.44 -8.37 0.64
N ALA A 139 13.50 -7.86 1.40
CA ALA A 139 13.53 -6.44 1.75
C ALA A 139 14.65 -6.21 2.79
N PRO A 140 15.34 -5.09 2.75
CA PRO A 140 16.31 -4.72 3.79
C PRO A 140 15.52 -4.36 5.07
N ILE A 141 15.23 -5.39 5.86
CA ILE A 141 14.51 -5.28 7.14
C ILE A 141 15.51 -5.51 8.28
N THR A 142 15.38 -4.71 9.32
CA THR A 142 16.01 -4.97 10.63
C THR A 142 14.93 -5.06 11.70
N SER A 143 15.23 -5.73 12.79
CA SER A 143 14.35 -5.81 13.95
C SER A 143 15.02 -5.22 15.18
N TYR A 144 14.22 -4.68 16.08
CA TYR A 144 14.61 -4.21 17.40
C TYR A 144 13.64 -4.77 18.42
N THR A 145 14.17 -5.41 19.47
CA THR A 145 13.34 -5.85 20.59
C THR A 145 13.40 -4.77 21.68
N ASP A 146 12.24 -4.20 22.01
CA ASP A 146 12.14 -3.21 23.08
C ASP A 146 12.36 -3.91 24.44
N ALA A 147 13.34 -3.44 25.20
CA ALA A 147 13.69 -4.03 26.49
C ALA A 147 12.62 -3.80 27.58
N ASN A 148 11.70 -2.85 27.38
CA ASN A 148 10.67 -2.51 28.37
C ASN A 148 9.44 -3.41 28.27
N ASP A 149 9.05 -3.79 27.06
CA ASP A 149 7.84 -4.57 26.82
C ASP A 149 8.09 -5.92 26.11
N SER A 150 9.37 -6.19 25.78
CA SER A 150 9.80 -7.39 25.05
C SER A 150 9.14 -7.57 23.67
N THR A 151 8.57 -6.50 23.10
CA THR A 151 8.00 -6.55 21.75
C THR A 151 9.12 -6.43 20.72
N THR A 152 9.03 -7.22 19.66
CA THR A 152 9.92 -7.09 18.50
C THR A 152 9.25 -6.22 17.45
N LYS A 153 9.91 -5.12 17.12
CA LYS A 153 9.46 -4.18 16.08
C LYS A 153 10.33 -4.32 14.86
N TYR A 154 9.74 -4.22 13.70
CA TYR A 154 10.41 -4.35 12.41
C TYR A 154 10.52 -3.00 11.71
N TYR A 155 11.63 -2.81 10.99
CA TYR A 155 11.94 -1.56 10.31
C TYR A 155 12.50 -1.83 8.93
N TYR A 156 12.00 -1.10 7.94
CA TYR A 156 12.56 -1.10 6.60
C TYR A 156 13.75 -0.15 6.50
N THR A 157 14.89 -0.65 6.04
CA THR A 157 16.16 0.08 6.01
C THR A 157 16.65 0.40 4.60
N GLY A 158 15.80 0.20 3.57
CA GLY A 158 16.15 0.55 2.18
C GLY A 158 16.51 2.02 2.03
N THR A 159 17.71 2.29 1.51
CA THR A 159 18.39 3.58 1.58
C THR A 159 17.54 4.76 1.11
N ASN A 160 16.87 4.64 -0.04
CA ASN A 160 16.10 5.76 -0.61
C ASN A 160 14.87 6.10 0.24
N ALA A 161 14.07 5.10 0.61
CA ALA A 161 12.89 5.32 1.43
C ALA A 161 13.27 5.76 2.85
N PHE A 162 14.32 5.18 3.43
CA PHE A 162 14.79 5.57 4.75
C PHE A 162 15.33 7.01 4.78
N ASN A 163 16.09 7.43 3.79
CA ASN A 163 16.53 8.82 3.68
C ASN A 163 15.36 9.79 3.50
N GLN A 164 14.37 9.42 2.69
CA GLN A 164 13.15 10.22 2.54
C GLN A 164 12.38 10.32 3.87
N TYR A 165 12.23 9.23 4.61
CA TYR A 165 11.62 9.24 5.93
C TYR A 165 12.34 10.17 6.89
N LYS A 166 13.68 10.08 6.96
CA LYS A 166 14.49 10.94 7.81
C LYS A 166 14.32 12.42 7.49
N SER A 167 14.08 12.78 6.23
CA SER A 167 13.89 14.18 5.85
C SER A 167 12.63 14.84 6.42
N TYR A 168 11.67 14.04 6.90
CA TYR A 168 10.47 14.53 7.58
C TYR A 168 10.61 14.63 9.10
N LEU A 169 11.71 14.12 9.66
CA LEU A 169 11.95 14.13 11.10
C LEU A 169 12.79 15.34 11.51
N SER A 170 12.66 15.75 12.78
CA SER A 170 13.62 16.70 13.36
C SER A 170 15.04 16.09 13.37
N SER A 171 16.07 16.93 13.45
CA SER A 171 17.47 16.48 13.47
C SER A 171 17.74 15.42 14.53
N ASP A 172 17.18 15.59 15.73
CA ASP A 172 17.39 14.67 16.85
C ASP A 172 16.75 13.30 16.59
N LEU A 173 15.49 13.29 16.09
CA LEU A 173 14.79 12.06 15.72
C LEU A 173 15.42 11.40 14.49
N SER A 174 15.83 12.20 13.50
CA SER A 174 16.50 11.69 12.28
C SER A 174 17.76 10.90 12.59
N ASN A 175 18.51 11.27 13.65
CA ASN A 175 19.73 10.56 14.07
C ASN A 175 19.44 9.32 14.93
N ALA A 176 18.26 9.25 15.56
CA ALA A 176 17.90 8.17 16.48
C ALA A 176 17.17 7.00 15.77
N VAL A 177 16.55 7.24 14.61
CA VAL A 177 15.78 6.18 13.93
C VAL A 177 16.68 5.19 13.20
N ILE A 178 16.32 3.91 13.25
CA ILE A 178 17.04 2.80 12.62
C ILE A 178 16.43 2.37 11.28
N GLY A 179 15.21 2.80 10.95
CA GLY A 179 14.50 2.49 9.73
C GLY A 179 13.10 3.08 9.71
N LEU A 180 12.34 2.84 8.64
CA LEU A 180 10.91 3.10 8.63
C LEU A 180 10.21 2.05 9.48
N PRO A 181 9.35 2.44 10.44
CA PRO A 181 8.49 1.47 11.13
C PRO A 181 7.63 0.71 10.11
N ILE A 182 7.52 -0.59 10.30
CA ILE A 182 6.64 -1.47 9.53
C ILE A 182 5.46 -1.81 10.43
N GLU A 183 4.29 -1.86 9.85
CA GLU A 183 3.10 -2.37 10.53
C GLU A 183 3.26 -3.87 10.80
N ASP A 184 2.96 -4.30 12.03
CA ASP A 184 3.01 -5.70 12.48
C ASP A 184 1.76 -6.48 12.03
#